data_0d9121112445d35fc6cd0db1607db76c
#
_entry.id   0d9121112445d35fc6cd0db1607db76c
#
_cell.length_a   1.000
_cell.length_b   1.000
_cell.length_c   1.000
_cell.angle_alpha   90.00
_cell.angle_beta   90.00
_cell.angle_gamma   90.00
#
_symmetry.space_group_name_H-M   'P 1'
#
loop_
_entity.id
_entity.type
_entity.pdbx_description
1 polymer ?
#
loop_
_entity_poly.entity_id
_entity_poly.type
_entity_poly.pdbx_seq_one_letter_code
_entity_poly.pdbx_strand_id
1 'polypeptide(L)'
;MNAVMTIVSRALLVTAACLAFVAPSTAADKVTFLTSWFAQAEHGGFYQAKATGLDEKAGLDVTIKMGGPQVNGSQLLLAGQTDFLMGYDIQVLKGREQGLPLVTVASSFQFDLQGIMAHNDVADLAALKGKPILISGSSRTTFWPWLRAKYGYTDDQIRAYTFNLQPFFADPTVSQQSYLSSEPFQAQQQGVKAKFFLFADGGYPPYGSTIVTTEKMLAENPDVVARFVKASLEGWRDYFKNPEPANALIKVDNPKMTDAQIAFAIDKLKQIKAIDGGDAATGGIGIMTAARWKQTYDFLVAANLLDPKTEWQKAFTDRFVKDLKIGF
;
A
#
# COMPACT_ATOMS: atom_id res chain seq x y z
N MET A 1 10.76 -33.93 93.19
CA MET A 1 12.17 -33.90 92.72
C MET A 1 12.04 -34.22 91.21
N ASN A 2 12.69 -33.43 90.44
CA ASN A 2 12.91 -33.46 88.99
C ASN A 2 11.72 -33.00 88.08
N ALA A 3 11.80 -31.72 87.79
CA ALA A 3 11.09 -31.07 86.73
C ALA A 3 11.72 -31.43 85.39
N VAL A 4 10.90 -31.84 84.41
CA VAL A 4 11.32 -31.94 83.00
C VAL A 4 10.64 -30.80 82.26
N MET A 5 11.46 -29.89 81.76
CA MET A 5 11.06 -28.68 81.01
C MET A 5 10.93 -29.06 79.55
N THR A 6 9.72 -29.04 78.98
CA THR A 6 9.43 -29.31 77.60
C THR A 6 9.49 -28.00 76.82
N ILE A 7 10.49 -27.84 75.95
CA ILE A 7 10.61 -26.71 75.02
C ILE A 7 9.74 -26.98 73.75
N VAL A 8 8.67 -26.19 73.58
CA VAL A 8 7.88 -26.22 72.36
C VAL A 8 8.42 -25.19 71.37
N SER A 9 9.13 -25.69 70.34
CA SER A 9 9.59 -24.85 69.19
C SER A 9 8.39 -24.55 68.30
N ARG A 10 8.01 -23.28 68.18
CA ARG A 10 7.05 -22.78 67.19
C ARG A 10 7.80 -22.51 65.90
N ALA A 11 7.62 -23.36 64.90
CA ALA A 11 8.00 -23.09 63.51
C ALA A 11 6.98 -22.14 62.86
N LEU A 12 7.39 -20.88 62.59
CA LEU A 12 6.62 -19.97 61.76
C LEU A 12 6.85 -20.37 60.29
N LEU A 13 5.82 -20.92 59.64
CA LEU A 13 5.75 -21.03 58.19
C LEU A 13 5.40 -19.66 57.60
N VAL A 14 6.38 -18.99 57.03
CA VAL A 14 6.15 -17.80 56.18
C VAL A 14 5.76 -18.29 54.78
N THR A 15 4.45 -18.31 54.49
CA THR A 15 3.96 -18.57 53.15
C THR A 15 4.07 -17.29 52.36
N ALA A 16 5.12 -17.14 51.53
CA ALA A 16 5.23 -16.07 50.55
C ALA A 16 4.22 -16.31 49.41
N ALA A 17 3.10 -15.63 49.48
CA ALA A 17 2.14 -15.60 48.39
C ALA A 17 2.73 -14.74 47.23
N CYS A 18 3.31 -15.40 46.22
CA CYS A 18 3.61 -14.75 44.94
C CYS A 18 2.30 -14.36 44.25
N LEU A 19 1.85 -13.13 44.47
CA LEU A 19 0.83 -12.49 43.64
C LEU A 19 1.45 -12.27 42.26
N ALA A 20 1.28 -13.24 41.36
CA ALA A 20 1.49 -13.02 39.93
C ALA A 20 0.48 -11.96 39.49
N PHE A 21 0.93 -10.75 39.29
CA PHE A 21 0.16 -9.73 38.54
C PHE A 21 -0.02 -10.25 37.11
N VAL A 22 -1.13 -10.93 36.86
CA VAL A 22 -1.61 -11.16 35.51
C VAL A 22 -2.08 -9.80 35.02
N ALA A 23 -1.22 -9.09 34.26
CA ALA A 23 -1.64 -7.91 33.54
C ALA A 23 -2.86 -8.30 32.69
N PRO A 24 -3.96 -7.53 32.70
CA PRO A 24 -5.09 -7.82 31.84
C PRO A 24 -4.57 -7.83 30.39
N SER A 25 -4.68 -8.97 29.72
CA SER A 25 -4.47 -9.06 28.28
C SER A 25 -5.61 -8.23 27.67
N THR A 26 -5.31 -6.99 27.28
CA THR A 26 -6.24 -6.22 26.46
C THR A 26 -6.41 -6.99 25.15
N ALA A 27 -7.68 -7.25 24.78
CA ALA A 27 -7.96 -7.86 23.48
C ALA A 27 -7.32 -7.01 22.37
N ALA A 28 -6.71 -7.67 21.38
CA ALA A 28 -6.12 -6.98 20.26
C ALA A 28 -7.17 -6.16 19.49
N ASP A 29 -6.81 -4.96 19.07
CA ASP A 29 -7.69 -4.12 18.25
C ASP A 29 -7.84 -4.74 16.87
N LYS A 30 -9.08 -4.95 16.44
CA LYS A 30 -9.37 -5.48 15.10
C LYS A 30 -9.19 -4.41 14.05
N VAL A 31 -8.42 -4.72 13.04
CA VAL A 31 -8.11 -3.82 11.92
C VAL A 31 -8.37 -4.55 10.60
N THR A 32 -9.09 -3.92 9.70
CA THR A 32 -9.28 -4.41 8.34
C THR A 32 -8.54 -3.51 7.36
N PHE A 33 -7.59 -4.08 6.63
CA PHE A 33 -6.83 -3.42 5.57
C PHE A 33 -7.23 -3.97 4.20
N LEU A 34 -7.56 -3.08 3.25
CA LEU A 34 -7.90 -3.43 1.88
C LEU A 34 -6.73 -3.10 0.95
N THR A 35 -6.22 -4.09 0.22
CA THR A 35 -5.22 -3.85 -0.82
C THR A 35 -5.86 -3.17 -2.04
N SER A 36 -5.06 -2.48 -2.87
CA SER A 36 -5.56 -1.84 -4.09
C SER A 36 -5.86 -2.82 -5.22
N TRP A 37 -5.28 -4.02 -5.15
CA TRP A 37 -5.32 -5.04 -6.20
C TRP A 37 -5.31 -6.44 -5.61
N PHE A 38 -5.31 -7.47 -6.48
CA PHE A 38 -5.06 -8.87 -6.07
C PHE A 38 -3.73 -8.99 -5.33
N ALA A 39 -3.63 -9.93 -4.37
CA ALA A 39 -2.42 -10.12 -3.58
C ALA A 39 -1.20 -10.41 -4.48
N GLN A 40 -0.15 -9.61 -4.29
CA GLN A 40 1.09 -9.64 -5.06
C GLN A 40 2.25 -9.13 -4.17
N ALA A 41 3.48 -9.19 -4.67
CA ALA A 41 4.67 -8.71 -3.96
C ALA A 41 4.60 -7.21 -3.60
N GLU A 42 3.84 -6.41 -4.34
CA GLU A 42 3.59 -4.99 -4.10
C GLU A 42 2.78 -4.73 -2.83
N HIS A 43 2.26 -5.77 -2.21
CA HIS A 43 1.62 -5.73 -0.89
C HIS A 43 2.48 -6.40 0.20
N GLY A 44 3.70 -6.82 -0.16
CA GLY A 44 4.56 -7.70 0.63
C GLY A 44 4.81 -7.22 2.06
N GLY A 45 4.99 -5.92 2.29
CA GLY A 45 5.22 -5.38 3.63
C GLY A 45 4.04 -5.60 4.58
N PHE A 46 2.81 -5.45 4.09
CA PHE A 46 1.60 -5.68 4.89
C PHE A 46 1.43 -7.17 5.22
N TYR A 47 1.64 -8.03 4.23
CA TYR A 47 1.64 -9.49 4.42
C TYR A 47 2.77 -9.95 5.34
N GLN A 48 3.94 -9.29 5.28
CA GLN A 48 5.08 -9.59 6.15
C GLN A 48 4.77 -9.23 7.60
N ALA A 49 4.18 -8.06 7.85
CA ALA A 49 3.79 -7.65 9.18
C ALA A 49 2.85 -8.68 9.84
N LYS A 50 1.85 -9.16 9.08
CA LYS A 50 0.94 -10.21 9.51
C LYS A 50 1.68 -11.54 9.72
N ALA A 51 2.43 -12.01 8.73
CA ALA A 51 3.05 -13.33 8.76
C ALA A 51 4.11 -13.50 9.85
N THR A 52 4.78 -12.42 10.25
CA THR A 52 5.84 -12.42 11.26
C THR A 52 5.38 -11.96 12.65
N GLY A 53 4.08 -11.70 12.80
CA GLY A 53 3.49 -11.30 14.07
C GLY A 53 3.87 -9.88 14.50
N LEU A 54 4.27 -8.98 13.57
CA LEU A 54 4.49 -7.57 13.88
C LEU A 54 3.19 -6.87 14.27
N ASP A 55 2.08 -7.23 13.61
CA ASP A 55 0.75 -6.73 13.93
C ASP A 55 0.33 -7.16 15.34
N GLU A 56 0.47 -8.44 15.68
CA GLU A 56 0.12 -8.98 17.01
C GLU A 56 0.99 -8.37 18.12
N LYS A 57 2.30 -8.20 17.87
CA LYS A 57 3.20 -7.50 18.79
C LYS A 57 2.82 -6.04 19.01
N ALA A 58 2.20 -5.42 18.00
CA ALA A 58 1.63 -4.10 18.10
C ALA A 58 0.22 -4.09 18.75
N GLY A 59 -0.30 -5.24 19.20
CA GLY A 59 -1.64 -5.37 19.78
C GLY A 59 -2.76 -5.23 18.75
N LEU A 60 -2.51 -5.60 17.49
CA LEU A 60 -3.48 -5.54 16.41
C LEU A 60 -3.82 -6.94 15.88
N ASP A 61 -5.10 -7.16 15.61
CA ASP A 61 -5.62 -8.32 14.86
C ASP A 61 -5.98 -7.84 13.44
N VAL A 62 -5.00 -7.90 12.53
CA VAL A 62 -5.13 -7.37 11.17
C VAL A 62 -5.74 -8.42 10.24
N THR A 63 -6.83 -8.07 9.59
CA THR A 63 -7.41 -8.81 8.46
C THR A 63 -7.06 -8.08 7.16
N ILE A 64 -6.32 -8.75 6.27
CA ILE A 64 -6.04 -8.23 4.92
C ILE A 64 -7.16 -8.71 4.00
N LYS A 65 -7.85 -7.77 3.34
CA LYS A 65 -8.81 -8.04 2.28
C LYS A 65 -8.17 -7.73 0.93
N MET A 66 -8.33 -8.63 0.00
CA MET A 66 -7.80 -8.44 -1.35
C MET A 66 -8.75 -7.54 -2.17
N GLY A 67 -8.18 -6.49 -2.79
CA GLY A 67 -8.87 -5.65 -3.75
C GLY A 67 -8.93 -6.26 -5.15
N GLY A 68 -9.10 -5.43 -6.17
CA GLY A 68 -9.15 -5.89 -7.55
C GLY A 68 -9.59 -4.80 -8.53
N PRO A 69 -9.58 -5.08 -9.83
CA PRO A 69 -9.77 -4.09 -10.90
C PRO A 69 -11.13 -3.39 -10.91
N GLN A 70 -12.14 -3.95 -10.23
CA GLN A 70 -13.49 -3.39 -10.14
C GLN A 70 -13.87 -2.98 -8.71
N VAL A 71 -12.94 -3.04 -7.75
CA VAL A 71 -13.20 -2.70 -6.35
C VAL A 71 -13.03 -1.20 -6.14
N ASN A 72 -14.06 -0.54 -5.65
CA ASN A 72 -13.98 0.85 -5.20
C ASN A 72 -13.58 0.92 -3.71
N GLY A 73 -12.27 0.93 -3.46
CA GLY A 73 -11.73 0.92 -2.09
C GLY A 73 -12.14 2.13 -1.26
N SER A 74 -12.20 3.33 -1.85
CA SER A 74 -12.64 4.54 -1.13
C SER A 74 -14.08 4.42 -0.64
N GLN A 75 -14.96 3.85 -1.43
CA GLN A 75 -16.35 3.62 -1.04
C GLN A 75 -16.44 2.64 0.15
N LEU A 76 -15.65 1.55 0.13
CA LEU A 76 -15.62 0.57 1.21
C LEU A 76 -15.06 1.19 2.49
N LEU A 77 -14.02 2.01 2.39
CA LEU A 77 -13.43 2.73 3.52
C LEU A 77 -14.43 3.72 4.14
N LEU A 78 -15.09 4.53 3.32
CA LEU A 78 -16.08 5.51 3.78
C LEU A 78 -17.34 4.85 4.37
N ALA A 79 -17.69 3.66 3.91
CA ALA A 79 -18.77 2.84 4.47
C ALA A 79 -18.37 2.10 5.76
N GLY A 80 -17.12 2.24 6.24
CA GLY A 80 -16.62 1.56 7.44
C GLY A 80 -16.46 0.04 7.27
N GLN A 81 -16.36 -0.44 6.04
CA GLN A 81 -16.14 -1.88 5.76
C GLN A 81 -14.65 -2.25 5.80
N THR A 82 -13.79 -1.26 5.80
CA THR A 82 -12.35 -1.35 6.05
C THR A 82 -11.90 -0.14 6.87
N ASP A 83 -10.82 -0.29 7.64
CA ASP A 83 -10.23 0.78 8.46
C ASP A 83 -9.12 1.51 7.71
N PHE A 84 -8.42 0.77 6.86
CA PHE A 84 -7.36 1.28 6.01
C PHE A 84 -7.49 0.74 4.59
N LEU A 85 -6.96 1.52 3.65
CA LEU A 85 -6.94 1.23 2.23
C LEU A 85 -5.54 1.50 1.68
N MET A 86 -5.02 0.61 0.84
CA MET A 86 -3.92 0.97 -0.04
C MET A 86 -4.47 1.84 -1.18
N GLY A 87 -4.10 3.11 -1.16
CA GLY A 87 -4.62 4.14 -2.06
C GLY A 87 -3.55 4.89 -2.85
N TYR A 88 -3.97 5.99 -3.45
CA TYR A 88 -3.15 6.86 -4.28
C TYR A 88 -3.46 8.33 -4.01
N ASP A 89 -2.46 9.20 -4.11
CA ASP A 89 -2.58 10.65 -3.82
C ASP A 89 -3.71 11.32 -4.60
N ILE A 90 -3.79 11.06 -5.90
CA ILE A 90 -4.83 11.66 -6.77
C ILE A 90 -6.22 11.27 -6.28
N GLN A 91 -6.41 10.02 -5.89
CA GLN A 91 -7.70 9.54 -5.38
C GLN A 91 -8.11 10.28 -4.11
N VAL A 92 -7.14 10.50 -3.20
CA VAL A 92 -7.40 11.23 -1.96
C VAL A 92 -7.68 12.70 -2.25
N LEU A 93 -6.89 13.38 -3.10
CA LEU A 93 -7.11 14.78 -3.49
C LEU A 93 -8.47 14.97 -4.17
N LYS A 94 -8.86 14.09 -5.09
CA LYS A 94 -10.20 14.11 -5.71
C LYS A 94 -11.32 13.85 -4.70
N GLY A 95 -11.08 12.97 -3.73
CA GLY A 95 -12.02 12.77 -2.63
C GLY A 95 -12.18 14.04 -1.78
N ARG A 96 -11.08 14.72 -1.45
CA ARG A 96 -11.10 15.99 -0.69
C ARG A 96 -11.85 17.10 -1.43
N GLU A 97 -11.67 17.21 -2.75
CA GLU A 97 -12.44 18.13 -3.60
C GLU A 97 -13.95 17.91 -3.46
N GLN A 98 -14.38 16.66 -3.29
CA GLN A 98 -15.77 16.26 -3.10
C GLN A 98 -16.23 16.32 -1.64
N GLY A 99 -15.40 16.81 -0.71
CA GLY A 99 -15.70 16.88 0.71
C GLY A 99 -15.60 15.54 1.45
N LEU A 100 -15.02 14.50 0.82
CA LEU A 100 -14.84 13.19 1.46
C LEU A 100 -13.69 13.23 2.47
N PRO A 101 -13.87 12.67 3.68
CA PRO A 101 -12.90 12.79 4.79
C PRO A 101 -11.76 11.78 4.68
N LEU A 102 -11.14 11.65 3.51
CA LEU A 102 -10.01 10.75 3.26
C LEU A 102 -8.69 11.41 3.67
N VAL A 103 -7.79 10.67 4.32
CA VAL A 103 -6.46 11.14 4.72
C VAL A 103 -5.42 10.06 4.51
N THR A 104 -4.32 10.40 3.84
CA THR A 104 -3.13 9.56 3.71
C THR A 104 -2.25 9.71 4.94
N VAL A 105 -1.79 8.59 5.52
CA VAL A 105 -1.00 8.55 6.76
C VAL A 105 0.42 8.05 6.59
N ALA A 106 0.72 7.37 5.47
CA ALA A 106 2.06 6.92 5.07
C ALA A 106 2.11 6.64 3.58
N SER A 107 3.32 6.59 3.00
CA SER A 107 3.52 6.15 1.63
C SER A 107 4.57 5.04 1.59
N SER A 108 4.16 3.81 1.27
CA SER A 108 5.09 2.69 1.16
C SER A 108 6.04 2.87 -0.03
N PHE A 109 5.55 3.38 -1.16
CA PHE A 109 6.37 3.59 -2.36
C PHE A 109 6.59 5.08 -2.63
N GLN A 110 7.84 5.42 -2.83
CA GLN A 110 8.23 6.80 -3.15
C GLN A 110 7.92 7.19 -4.60
N PHE A 111 7.63 6.20 -5.45
CA PHE A 111 7.21 6.38 -6.85
C PHE A 111 6.04 5.47 -7.14
N ASP A 112 5.11 5.94 -7.97
CA ASP A 112 4.06 5.07 -8.50
C ASP A 112 4.66 4.17 -9.61
N LEU A 113 4.44 2.87 -9.51
CA LEU A 113 4.92 1.88 -10.47
C LEU A 113 3.96 1.65 -11.63
N GLN A 114 2.89 2.43 -11.72
CA GLN A 114 1.93 2.33 -12.82
C GLN A 114 2.52 2.86 -14.13
N GLY A 115 2.08 2.25 -15.20
CA GLY A 115 2.48 2.60 -16.56
C GLY A 115 1.55 1.98 -17.60
N ILE A 116 1.91 2.18 -18.86
CA ILE A 116 1.30 1.48 -19.98
C ILE A 116 2.30 0.49 -20.55
N MET A 117 1.87 -0.75 -20.69
CA MET A 117 2.55 -1.76 -21.49
C MET A 117 1.99 -1.73 -22.91
N ALA A 118 2.87 -1.61 -23.89
CA ALA A 118 2.54 -1.55 -25.31
C ALA A 118 3.44 -2.49 -26.10
N HIS A 119 3.04 -2.82 -27.32
CA HIS A 119 3.88 -3.60 -28.22
C HIS A 119 5.12 -2.82 -28.65
N ASN A 120 6.14 -3.55 -29.10
CA ASN A 120 7.50 -3.01 -29.27
C ASN A 120 7.64 -1.92 -30.35
N ASP A 121 6.68 -1.80 -31.27
CA ASP A 121 6.59 -0.80 -32.32
C ASP A 121 6.11 0.57 -31.82
N VAL A 122 5.51 0.65 -30.64
CA VAL A 122 5.07 1.91 -30.04
C VAL A 122 6.29 2.73 -29.58
N ALA A 123 6.36 3.98 -30.04
CA ALA A 123 7.52 4.83 -29.75
C ALA A 123 7.48 5.35 -28.29
N ASP A 124 6.35 5.92 -27.89
CA ASP A 124 6.13 6.58 -26.59
C ASP A 124 4.62 6.61 -26.24
N LEU A 125 4.29 7.21 -25.10
CA LEU A 125 2.89 7.39 -24.67
C LEU A 125 2.10 8.30 -25.62
N ALA A 126 2.70 9.30 -26.24
CA ALA A 126 1.98 10.19 -27.15
C ALA A 126 1.46 9.44 -28.40
N ALA A 127 2.20 8.42 -28.85
CA ALA A 127 1.84 7.58 -29.98
C ALA A 127 0.60 6.69 -29.74
N LEU A 128 0.12 6.61 -28.50
CA LEU A 128 -1.09 5.83 -28.12
C LEU A 128 -2.36 6.65 -28.20
N LYS A 129 -2.30 7.94 -28.48
CA LYS A 129 -3.52 8.76 -28.64
C LYS A 129 -4.43 8.17 -29.73
N GLY A 130 -5.71 8.00 -29.38
CA GLY A 130 -6.72 7.43 -30.27
C GLY A 130 -6.69 5.90 -30.41
N LYS A 131 -5.68 5.20 -29.84
CA LYS A 131 -5.59 3.74 -29.89
C LYS A 131 -6.29 3.10 -28.69
N PRO A 132 -6.78 1.85 -28.81
CA PRO A 132 -7.44 1.17 -27.69
C PRO A 132 -6.45 0.85 -26.58
N ILE A 133 -6.87 1.12 -25.33
CA ILE A 133 -6.08 0.85 -24.13
C ILE A 133 -6.97 0.12 -23.12
N LEU A 134 -6.51 -1.00 -22.61
CA LEU A 134 -7.17 -1.75 -21.53
C LEU A 134 -6.94 -1.03 -20.20
N ILE A 135 -8.01 -0.52 -19.60
CA ILE A 135 -7.99 0.26 -18.34
C ILE A 135 -9.03 -0.33 -17.38
N SER A 136 -8.62 -0.57 -16.14
CA SER A 136 -9.53 -1.05 -15.08
C SER A 136 -10.47 0.06 -14.59
N GLY A 137 -11.58 -0.33 -13.99
CA GLY A 137 -12.53 0.61 -13.38
C GLY A 137 -11.88 1.48 -12.32
N SER A 138 -11.03 0.90 -11.46
CA SER A 138 -10.29 1.61 -10.40
C SER A 138 -9.31 2.65 -10.95
N SER A 139 -8.70 2.39 -12.10
CA SER A 139 -7.69 3.27 -12.70
C SER A 139 -8.27 4.54 -13.32
N ARG A 140 -9.59 4.59 -13.57
CA ARG A 140 -10.26 5.78 -14.11
C ARG A 140 -10.21 6.98 -13.17
N THR A 141 -10.06 6.75 -11.87
CA THR A 141 -9.99 7.79 -10.84
C THR A 141 -8.58 8.01 -10.28
N THR A 142 -7.57 7.31 -10.80
CA THR A 142 -6.17 7.46 -10.41
C THR A 142 -5.37 8.12 -11.52
N PHE A 143 -4.67 7.38 -12.36
CA PHE A 143 -3.77 7.93 -13.38
C PHE A 143 -4.44 8.31 -14.72
N TRP A 144 -5.59 7.76 -15.05
CA TRP A 144 -6.25 8.02 -16.32
C TRP A 144 -6.52 9.51 -16.58
N PRO A 145 -6.98 10.31 -15.60
CA PRO A 145 -7.13 11.75 -15.79
C PRO A 145 -5.83 12.46 -16.19
N TRP A 146 -4.69 12.00 -15.65
CA TRP A 146 -3.38 12.53 -16.02
C TRP A 146 -3.01 12.21 -17.48
N LEU A 147 -3.24 10.98 -17.93
CA LEU A 147 -3.02 10.61 -19.34
C LEU A 147 -3.87 11.46 -20.29
N ARG A 148 -5.13 11.70 -19.93
CA ARG A 148 -6.02 12.57 -20.70
C ARG A 148 -5.48 13.98 -20.79
N ALA A 149 -5.08 14.58 -19.68
CA ALA A 149 -4.58 15.94 -19.63
C ALA A 149 -3.25 16.09 -20.36
N LYS A 150 -2.34 15.14 -20.17
CA LYS A 150 -0.98 15.24 -20.72
C LYS A 150 -0.87 14.86 -22.19
N TYR A 151 -1.55 13.78 -22.60
CA TYR A 151 -1.41 13.20 -23.94
C TYR A 151 -2.67 13.36 -24.82
N GLY A 152 -3.72 13.99 -24.27
CA GLY A 152 -4.98 14.20 -24.99
C GLY A 152 -5.74 12.90 -25.28
N TYR A 153 -5.63 11.91 -24.37
CA TYR A 153 -6.41 10.69 -24.47
C TYR A 153 -7.90 10.97 -24.21
N THR A 154 -8.75 10.09 -24.70
CA THR A 154 -10.20 10.18 -24.52
C THR A 154 -10.78 8.89 -23.97
N ASP A 155 -11.95 8.97 -23.33
CA ASP A 155 -12.58 7.78 -22.74
C ASP A 155 -13.00 6.75 -23.79
N ASP A 156 -13.15 7.15 -25.07
CA ASP A 156 -13.42 6.24 -26.19
C ASP A 156 -12.32 5.22 -26.46
N GLN A 157 -11.08 5.50 -25.99
CA GLN A 157 -9.95 4.60 -26.08
C GLN A 157 -10.04 3.43 -25.08
N ILE A 158 -10.83 3.60 -24.00
CA ILE A 158 -10.88 2.63 -22.92
C ILE A 158 -11.52 1.33 -23.38
N ARG A 159 -10.82 0.23 -23.07
CA ARG A 159 -11.36 -1.13 -23.07
C ARG A 159 -11.25 -1.69 -21.65
N ALA A 160 -12.16 -2.56 -21.26
CA ALA A 160 -12.17 -3.11 -19.91
C ALA A 160 -10.93 -3.98 -19.64
N TYR A 161 -10.22 -3.69 -18.55
CA TYR A 161 -9.11 -4.49 -18.05
C TYR A 161 -9.52 -5.19 -16.74
N THR A 162 -9.38 -6.51 -16.72
CA THR A 162 -9.77 -7.36 -15.60
C THR A 162 -8.62 -8.26 -15.11
N PHE A 163 -7.37 -7.81 -15.33
CA PHE A 163 -6.16 -8.60 -15.10
C PHE A 163 -6.05 -9.84 -16.03
N ASN A 164 -6.65 -9.74 -17.21
CA ASN A 164 -6.52 -10.71 -18.27
C ASN A 164 -5.69 -10.10 -19.42
N LEU A 165 -4.51 -10.65 -19.68
CA LEU A 165 -3.59 -10.15 -20.68
C LEU A 165 -3.84 -10.74 -22.08
N GLN A 166 -4.75 -11.70 -22.21
CA GLN A 166 -5.00 -12.34 -23.52
C GLN A 166 -5.39 -11.35 -24.62
N PRO A 167 -6.21 -10.30 -24.37
CA PRO A 167 -6.48 -9.31 -25.41
C PRO A 167 -5.23 -8.56 -25.88
N PHE A 168 -4.30 -8.26 -24.98
CA PHE A 168 -3.02 -7.65 -25.32
C PHE A 168 -2.13 -8.60 -26.13
N PHE A 169 -2.08 -9.89 -25.76
CA PHE A 169 -1.27 -10.88 -26.48
C PHE A 169 -1.81 -11.18 -27.88
N ALA A 170 -3.12 -11.13 -28.04
CA ALA A 170 -3.80 -11.47 -29.31
C ALA A 170 -3.83 -10.34 -30.33
N ASP A 171 -3.79 -9.08 -29.89
CA ASP A 171 -3.96 -7.90 -30.76
C ASP A 171 -2.78 -6.93 -30.58
N PRO A 172 -1.88 -6.79 -31.59
CA PRO A 172 -0.72 -5.90 -31.53
C PRO A 172 -1.10 -4.40 -31.51
N THR A 173 -2.34 -4.04 -31.78
CA THR A 173 -2.81 -2.65 -31.75
C THR A 173 -3.25 -2.19 -30.38
N VAL A 174 -3.47 -3.13 -29.45
CA VAL A 174 -3.95 -2.87 -28.11
C VAL A 174 -2.78 -2.64 -27.14
N SER A 175 -2.90 -1.62 -26.32
CA SER A 175 -2.03 -1.40 -25.15
C SER A 175 -2.84 -1.63 -23.88
N GLN A 176 -2.16 -1.72 -22.73
CA GLN A 176 -2.84 -1.92 -21.46
C GLN A 176 -2.17 -1.19 -20.31
N GLN A 177 -2.96 -0.82 -19.32
CA GLN A 177 -2.39 -0.48 -18.02
C GLN A 177 -1.56 -1.65 -17.50
N SER A 178 -0.52 -1.35 -16.78
CA SER A 178 0.35 -2.34 -16.18
C SER A 178 1.05 -1.76 -14.96
N TYR A 179 1.55 -2.64 -14.13
CA TYR A 179 2.42 -2.32 -13.03
C TYR A 179 3.81 -2.87 -13.33
N LEU A 180 4.87 -2.06 -13.16
CA LEU A 180 6.24 -2.39 -13.58
C LEU A 180 6.70 -3.78 -13.10
N SER A 181 6.27 -4.16 -11.92
CA SER A 181 6.62 -5.40 -11.23
C SER A 181 5.70 -6.59 -11.52
N SER A 182 4.68 -6.43 -12.38
CA SER A 182 3.65 -7.47 -12.60
C SER A 182 3.54 -7.91 -14.06
N GLU A 183 2.78 -7.19 -14.89
CA GLU A 183 2.44 -7.63 -16.24
C GLU A 183 3.62 -7.77 -17.21
N PRO A 184 4.71 -6.97 -17.11
CA PRO A 184 5.88 -7.19 -17.96
C PRO A 184 6.50 -8.58 -17.81
N PHE A 185 6.46 -9.17 -16.60
CA PHE A 185 6.89 -10.54 -16.39
C PHE A 185 6.01 -11.53 -17.17
N GLN A 186 4.68 -11.35 -17.11
CA GLN A 186 3.75 -12.23 -17.81
C GLN A 186 3.93 -12.16 -19.33
N ALA A 187 4.14 -10.94 -19.88
CA ALA A 187 4.46 -10.77 -21.29
C ALA A 187 5.76 -11.49 -21.68
N GLN A 188 6.80 -11.37 -20.85
CA GLN A 188 8.06 -12.08 -21.05
C GLN A 188 7.89 -13.61 -21.05
N GLN A 189 7.09 -14.15 -20.12
CA GLN A 189 6.80 -15.59 -20.05
C GLN A 189 6.07 -16.11 -21.28
N GLN A 190 5.26 -15.27 -21.93
CA GLN A 190 4.54 -15.58 -23.17
C GLN A 190 5.37 -15.30 -24.44
N GLY A 191 6.63 -14.85 -24.30
CA GLY A 191 7.48 -14.49 -25.43
C GLY A 191 7.02 -13.24 -26.20
N VAL A 192 6.09 -12.46 -25.61
CA VAL A 192 5.59 -11.22 -26.21
C VAL A 192 6.59 -10.09 -25.97
N LYS A 193 7.09 -9.48 -27.04
CA LYS A 193 7.97 -8.30 -26.97
C LYS A 193 7.13 -7.08 -26.65
N ALA A 194 7.31 -6.53 -25.46
CA ALA A 194 6.59 -5.38 -24.98
C ALA A 194 7.55 -4.30 -24.44
N LYS A 195 7.15 -3.04 -24.58
CA LYS A 195 7.74 -1.89 -23.88
C LYS A 195 6.85 -1.52 -22.71
N PHE A 196 7.47 -1.04 -21.66
CA PHE A 196 6.78 -0.49 -20.51
C PHE A 196 7.11 1.00 -20.36
N PHE A 197 6.09 1.82 -20.34
CA PHE A 197 6.20 3.27 -20.17
C PHE A 197 5.77 3.63 -18.74
N LEU A 198 6.75 3.79 -17.85
CA LEU A 198 6.51 4.16 -16.45
C LEU A 198 6.01 5.61 -16.38
N PHE A 199 4.91 5.86 -15.67
CA PHE A 199 4.37 7.21 -15.57
C PHE A 199 5.30 8.18 -14.83
N ALA A 200 6.02 7.69 -13.82
CA ALA A 200 6.99 8.48 -13.08
C ALA A 200 8.08 9.07 -14.01
N ASP A 201 8.57 8.31 -15.01
CA ASP A 201 9.54 8.80 -16.01
C ASP A 201 8.92 9.89 -16.89
N GLY A 202 7.61 9.84 -17.06
CA GLY A 202 6.83 10.87 -17.76
C GLY A 202 6.52 12.09 -16.90
N GLY A 203 7.00 12.17 -15.65
CA GLY A 203 6.76 13.29 -14.74
C GLY A 203 5.43 13.18 -13.99
N TYR A 204 4.92 11.98 -13.76
CA TYR A 204 3.78 11.69 -12.89
C TYR A 204 4.24 11.78 -11.42
N PRO A 205 3.81 12.81 -10.64
CA PRO A 205 4.43 13.16 -9.37
C PRO A 205 3.98 12.33 -8.15
N PRO A 206 2.82 11.63 -8.15
CA PRO A 206 2.29 11.00 -6.94
C PRO A 206 3.22 9.98 -6.30
N TYR A 207 3.06 9.83 -5.00
CA TYR A 207 3.50 8.63 -4.29
C TYR A 207 2.70 7.40 -4.74
N GLY A 208 3.26 6.21 -4.55
CA GLY A 208 2.56 4.94 -4.78
C GLY A 208 2.30 4.17 -3.49
N SER A 209 1.35 3.24 -3.52
CA SER A 209 1.08 2.35 -2.38
C SER A 209 0.93 3.09 -1.06
N THR A 210 0.06 4.10 -1.01
CA THR A 210 -0.17 4.91 0.19
C THR A 210 -1.14 4.22 1.14
N ILE A 211 -0.97 4.43 2.44
CA ILE A 211 -1.91 4.00 3.46
C ILE A 211 -2.91 5.13 3.69
N VAL A 212 -4.16 4.88 3.34
CA VAL A 212 -5.27 5.85 3.46
C VAL A 212 -6.24 5.39 4.53
N THR A 213 -6.73 6.34 5.30
CA THR A 213 -7.81 6.16 6.28
C THR A 213 -8.77 7.34 6.27
N THR A 214 -9.60 7.50 7.29
CA THR A 214 -10.56 8.59 7.41
C THR A 214 -10.20 9.56 8.54
N GLU A 215 -10.69 10.81 8.46
CA GLU A 215 -10.58 11.77 9.57
C GLU A 215 -11.19 11.21 10.87
N LYS A 216 -12.29 10.45 10.76
CA LYS A 216 -12.92 9.78 11.90
C LYS A 216 -11.94 8.81 12.58
N MET A 217 -11.27 7.94 11.80
CA MET A 217 -10.29 7.00 12.35
C MET A 217 -9.13 7.72 13.03
N LEU A 218 -8.68 8.85 12.46
CA LEU A 218 -7.63 9.68 13.04
C LEU A 218 -8.03 10.36 14.34
N ALA A 219 -9.30 10.68 14.50
CA ALA A 219 -9.82 11.35 15.69
C ALA A 219 -10.14 10.36 16.82
N GLU A 220 -10.76 9.23 16.48
CA GLU A 220 -11.24 8.26 17.46
C GLU A 220 -10.18 7.25 17.88
N ASN A 221 -9.29 6.82 16.95
CA ASN A 221 -8.33 5.75 17.17
C ASN A 221 -6.90 6.09 16.68
N PRO A 222 -6.33 7.25 17.05
CA PRO A 222 -5.02 7.67 16.56
C PRO A 222 -3.87 6.71 16.94
N ASP A 223 -3.99 6.02 18.06
CA ASP A 223 -3.02 5.03 18.53
C ASP A 223 -3.05 3.77 17.65
N VAL A 224 -4.23 3.28 17.27
CA VAL A 224 -4.38 2.17 16.32
C VAL A 224 -3.72 2.52 14.98
N VAL A 225 -3.94 3.76 14.49
CA VAL A 225 -3.30 4.24 13.25
C VAL A 225 -1.78 4.23 13.38
N ALA A 226 -1.23 4.73 14.50
CA ALA A 226 0.22 4.76 14.72
C ALA A 226 0.83 3.36 14.73
N ARG A 227 0.20 2.41 15.44
CA ARG A 227 0.65 1.02 15.54
C ARG A 227 0.56 0.29 14.20
N PHE A 228 -0.53 0.45 13.45
CA PHE A 228 -0.71 -0.15 12.13
C PHE A 228 0.31 0.38 11.12
N VAL A 229 0.49 1.70 11.05
CA VAL A 229 1.49 2.31 10.16
C VAL A 229 2.89 1.78 10.49
N LYS A 230 3.28 1.80 11.78
CA LYS A 230 4.60 1.33 12.19
C LYS A 230 4.82 -0.13 11.82
N ALA A 231 3.89 -1.03 12.18
CA ALA A 231 3.99 -2.46 11.88
C ALA A 231 4.09 -2.72 10.36
N SER A 232 3.29 -2.03 9.55
CA SER A 232 3.31 -2.13 8.09
C SER A 232 4.66 -1.70 7.50
N LEU A 233 5.26 -0.61 7.99
CA LEU A 233 6.53 -0.10 7.48
C LEU A 233 7.72 -0.97 7.94
N GLU A 234 7.69 -1.50 9.16
CA GLU A 234 8.64 -2.52 9.63
C GLU A 234 8.49 -3.81 8.80
N GLY A 235 7.26 -4.18 8.46
CA GLY A 235 6.97 -5.28 7.54
C GLY A 235 7.64 -5.08 6.18
N TRP A 236 7.60 -3.88 5.60
CA TRP A 236 8.31 -3.58 4.35
C TRP A 236 9.81 -3.73 4.46
N ARG A 237 10.43 -3.22 5.54
CA ARG A 237 11.85 -3.42 5.82
C ARG A 237 12.20 -4.91 5.88
N ASP A 238 11.41 -5.70 6.60
CA ASP A 238 11.70 -7.11 6.85
C ASP A 238 11.37 -7.99 5.62
N TYR A 239 10.38 -7.58 4.80
CA TYR A 239 10.07 -8.23 3.52
C TYR A 239 11.25 -8.24 2.55
N PHE A 240 12.01 -7.14 2.48
CA PHE A 240 13.19 -7.07 1.61
C PHE A 240 14.38 -7.87 2.13
N LYS A 241 14.40 -8.23 3.42
CA LYS A 241 15.42 -9.10 4.02
C LYS A 241 15.09 -10.58 3.84
N ASN A 242 13.86 -10.95 4.15
CA ASN A 242 13.36 -12.32 4.03
C ASN A 242 11.87 -12.31 3.63
N PRO A 243 11.52 -12.41 2.34
CA PRO A 243 10.15 -12.30 1.86
C PRO A 243 9.30 -13.57 2.07
N GLU A 244 9.91 -14.71 2.42
CA GLU A 244 9.25 -16.02 2.43
C GLU A 244 7.96 -16.07 3.29
N PRO A 245 7.92 -15.51 4.52
CA PRO A 245 6.69 -15.53 5.31
C PRO A 245 5.51 -14.83 4.62
N ALA A 246 5.75 -13.65 4.04
CA ALA A 246 4.73 -12.91 3.29
C ALA A 246 4.32 -13.62 2.01
N ASN A 247 5.30 -14.15 1.26
CA ASN A 247 5.06 -14.83 -0.02
C ASN A 247 4.13 -16.05 0.16
N ALA A 248 4.28 -16.76 1.29
CA ALA A 248 3.39 -17.88 1.61
C ALA A 248 1.93 -17.42 1.74
N LEU A 249 1.66 -16.33 2.46
CA LEU A 249 0.31 -15.78 2.61
C LEU A 249 -0.21 -15.17 1.30
N ILE A 250 0.62 -14.47 0.54
CA ILE A 250 0.26 -13.93 -0.78
C ILE A 250 -0.23 -15.05 -1.71
N LYS A 251 0.46 -16.20 -1.72
CA LYS A 251 0.06 -17.37 -2.53
C LYS A 251 -1.22 -18.04 -2.03
N VAL A 252 -1.54 -17.95 -0.74
CA VAL A 252 -2.83 -18.41 -0.19
C VAL A 252 -3.97 -17.54 -0.72
N ASP A 253 -3.82 -16.22 -0.65
CA ASP A 253 -4.87 -15.29 -1.08
C ASP A 253 -4.97 -15.22 -2.63
N ASN A 254 -3.84 -15.35 -3.32
CA ASN A 254 -3.77 -15.35 -4.79
C ASN A 254 -2.97 -16.57 -5.32
N PRO A 255 -3.60 -17.73 -5.48
CA PRO A 255 -2.94 -18.94 -5.96
C PRO A 255 -2.34 -18.84 -7.37
N LYS A 256 -2.63 -17.77 -8.11
CA LYS A 256 -2.02 -17.51 -9.42
C LYS A 256 -0.62 -16.92 -9.33
N MET A 257 -0.18 -16.45 -8.16
CA MET A 257 1.16 -15.94 -7.95
C MET A 257 2.18 -17.08 -7.93
N THR A 258 3.15 -17.02 -8.84
CA THR A 258 4.29 -17.95 -8.88
C THR A 258 5.48 -17.36 -8.13
N ASP A 259 6.37 -18.21 -7.62
CA ASP A 259 7.61 -17.77 -6.98
C ASP A 259 8.47 -16.92 -7.94
N ALA A 260 8.50 -17.28 -9.23
CA ALA A 260 9.24 -16.53 -10.25
C ALA A 260 8.66 -15.12 -10.47
N GLN A 261 7.34 -14.98 -10.46
CA GLN A 261 6.71 -13.65 -10.58
C GLN A 261 6.95 -12.79 -9.33
N ILE A 262 6.86 -13.38 -8.15
CA ILE A 262 7.15 -12.70 -6.88
C ILE A 262 8.62 -12.24 -6.84
N ALA A 263 9.56 -13.12 -7.22
CA ALA A 263 10.98 -12.77 -7.27
C ALA A 263 11.25 -11.62 -8.25
N PHE A 264 10.69 -11.69 -9.46
CA PHE A 264 10.77 -10.59 -10.44
C PHE A 264 10.25 -9.28 -9.86
N ALA A 265 9.10 -9.31 -9.18
CA ALA A 265 8.51 -8.12 -8.59
C ALA A 265 9.41 -7.51 -7.50
N ILE A 266 9.93 -8.33 -6.59
CA ILE A 266 10.86 -7.89 -5.54
C ILE A 266 12.12 -7.25 -6.15
N ASP A 267 12.69 -7.87 -7.19
CA ASP A 267 13.86 -7.33 -7.88
C ASP A 267 13.57 -5.97 -8.52
N LYS A 268 12.39 -5.81 -9.14
CA LYS A 268 11.97 -4.51 -9.69
C LYS A 268 11.80 -3.45 -8.61
N LEU A 269 11.14 -3.76 -7.50
CA LEU A 269 10.98 -2.86 -6.37
C LEU A 269 12.34 -2.37 -5.83
N LYS A 270 13.31 -3.28 -5.71
CA LYS A 270 14.68 -2.96 -5.29
C LYS A 270 15.43 -2.13 -6.32
N GLN A 271 15.35 -2.53 -7.60
CA GLN A 271 16.05 -1.86 -8.70
C GLN A 271 15.71 -0.38 -8.81
N ILE A 272 14.42 -0.02 -8.69
CA ILE A 272 13.98 1.37 -8.78
C ILE A 272 13.97 2.08 -7.42
N LYS A 273 14.41 1.42 -6.36
CA LYS A 273 14.36 1.94 -4.99
C LYS A 273 12.97 2.45 -4.61
N ALA A 274 11.95 1.65 -4.89
CA ALA A 274 10.56 2.05 -4.70
C ALA A 274 10.25 2.49 -3.27
N ILE A 275 10.92 1.90 -2.27
CA ILE A 275 10.61 2.05 -0.85
C ILE A 275 11.63 2.95 -0.14
N ASP A 276 12.90 2.86 -0.52
CA ASP A 276 14.05 3.53 0.11
C ASP A 276 14.66 4.66 -0.74
N GLY A 277 14.10 4.93 -1.91
CA GLY A 277 14.46 6.06 -2.76
C GLY A 277 13.75 7.36 -2.37
N GLY A 278 13.86 8.38 -3.22
CA GLY A 278 13.16 9.66 -3.05
C GLY A 278 13.32 10.27 -1.65
N ASP A 279 12.21 10.72 -1.06
CA ASP A 279 12.20 11.31 0.29
C ASP A 279 12.59 10.28 1.37
N ALA A 280 12.37 8.98 1.12
CA ALA A 280 12.69 7.92 2.08
C ALA A 280 14.20 7.71 2.26
N ALA A 281 15.04 8.11 1.31
CA ALA A 281 16.49 8.01 1.43
C ALA A 281 17.05 8.76 2.65
N THR A 282 16.36 9.79 3.11
CA THR A 282 16.73 10.58 4.29
C THR A 282 15.71 10.54 5.41
N GLY A 283 14.43 10.38 5.07
CA GLY A 283 13.32 10.42 6.01
C GLY A 283 12.94 9.04 6.58
N GLY A 284 13.37 7.95 5.94
CA GLY A 284 13.00 6.57 6.27
C GLY A 284 11.76 6.10 5.51
N ILE A 285 11.55 4.79 5.53
CA ILE A 285 10.43 4.13 4.86
C ILE A 285 9.11 4.72 5.34
N GLY A 286 8.23 5.03 4.42
CA GLY A 286 6.88 5.54 4.71
C GLY A 286 6.76 7.05 4.72
N ILE A 287 7.87 7.78 4.67
CA ILE A 287 7.86 9.25 4.76
C ILE A 287 7.06 9.88 3.62
N MET A 288 6.39 10.98 3.94
CA MET A 288 5.76 11.89 3.00
C MET A 288 6.14 13.32 3.34
N THR A 289 6.25 14.17 2.34
CA THR A 289 6.58 15.59 2.52
C THR A 289 5.48 16.50 1.98
N ALA A 290 5.26 17.63 2.65
CA ALA A 290 4.33 18.64 2.17
C ALA A 290 4.72 19.18 0.78
N ALA A 291 6.02 19.26 0.50
CA ALA A 291 6.53 19.69 -0.80
C ALA A 291 6.06 18.74 -1.94
N ARG A 292 6.14 17.43 -1.73
CA ARG A 292 5.71 16.44 -2.72
C ARG A 292 4.19 16.42 -2.90
N TRP A 293 3.43 16.52 -1.81
CA TRP A 293 1.97 16.66 -1.86
C TRP A 293 1.55 17.91 -2.61
N LYS A 294 2.24 19.05 -2.34
CA LYS A 294 2.01 20.29 -3.08
C LYS A 294 2.31 20.15 -4.56
N GLN A 295 3.39 19.47 -4.93
CA GLN A 295 3.75 19.21 -6.33
C GLN A 295 2.63 18.42 -7.05
N THR A 296 2.08 17.39 -6.41
CA THR A 296 0.95 16.62 -6.96
C THR A 296 -0.31 17.50 -7.09
N TYR A 297 -0.60 18.31 -6.07
CA TYR A 297 -1.73 19.25 -6.10
C TYR A 297 -1.56 20.28 -7.22
N ASP A 298 -0.41 20.98 -7.27
CA ASP A 298 -0.14 22.01 -8.28
C ASP A 298 -0.24 21.46 -9.70
N PHE A 299 0.27 20.25 -9.90
CA PHE A 299 0.16 19.53 -11.16
C PHE A 299 -1.31 19.30 -11.56
N LEU A 300 -2.15 18.80 -10.65
CA LEU A 300 -3.56 18.55 -10.93
C LEU A 300 -4.34 19.83 -11.20
N VAL A 301 -4.06 20.90 -10.47
CA VAL A 301 -4.67 22.21 -10.70
C VAL A 301 -4.26 22.76 -12.06
N ALA A 302 -2.99 22.75 -12.39
CA ALA A 302 -2.48 23.23 -13.69
C ALA A 302 -3.05 22.43 -14.87
N ALA A 303 -3.35 21.14 -14.68
CA ALA A 303 -4.00 20.29 -15.65
C ALA A 303 -5.54 20.42 -15.70
N ASN A 304 -6.13 21.32 -14.92
CA ASN A 304 -7.59 21.45 -14.73
C ASN A 304 -8.27 20.14 -14.26
N LEU A 305 -7.57 19.35 -13.47
CA LEU A 305 -8.04 18.09 -12.89
C LEU A 305 -8.50 18.23 -11.46
N LEU A 306 -8.20 19.36 -10.80
CA LEU A 306 -8.54 19.63 -9.41
C LEU A 306 -8.90 21.11 -9.23
N ASP A 307 -9.95 21.39 -8.44
CA ASP A 307 -10.30 22.75 -8.07
C ASP A 307 -9.17 23.39 -7.23
N PRO A 308 -8.66 24.57 -7.56
CA PRO A 308 -7.63 25.25 -6.79
C PRO A 308 -8.06 25.64 -5.36
N LYS A 309 -9.35 25.53 -5.05
CA LYS A 309 -9.87 25.72 -3.67
C LYS A 309 -9.76 24.45 -2.81
N THR A 310 -9.37 23.32 -3.38
CA THR A 310 -9.23 22.05 -2.64
C THR A 310 -8.19 22.19 -1.54
N GLU A 311 -8.59 21.92 -0.30
CA GLU A 311 -7.71 21.95 0.88
C GLU A 311 -6.75 20.74 0.88
N TRP A 312 -5.75 20.78 -0.01
CA TRP A 312 -4.80 19.67 -0.21
C TRP A 312 -4.02 19.32 1.06
N GLN A 313 -3.81 20.28 1.96
CA GLN A 313 -3.11 20.04 3.24
C GLN A 313 -3.89 19.06 4.14
N LYS A 314 -5.19 18.94 3.97
CA LYS A 314 -6.02 17.98 4.67
C LYS A 314 -5.97 16.56 4.03
N ALA A 315 -5.38 16.42 2.85
CA ALA A 315 -5.30 15.15 2.16
C ALA A 315 -4.30 14.17 2.79
N PHE A 316 -3.39 14.64 3.61
CA PHE A 316 -2.37 13.82 4.25
C PHE A 316 -1.99 14.32 5.65
N THR A 317 -1.32 13.46 6.40
CA THR A 317 -0.59 13.84 7.63
C THR A 317 0.68 12.99 7.75
N ASP A 318 1.79 13.63 8.07
CA ASP A 318 3.09 12.99 8.29
C ASP A 318 3.34 12.60 9.77
N ARG A 319 2.40 12.92 10.66
CA ARG A 319 2.58 12.79 12.13
C ARG A 319 2.89 11.37 12.58
N PHE A 320 2.54 10.35 11.78
CA PHE A 320 2.76 8.94 12.09
C PHE A 320 4.05 8.38 11.52
N VAL A 321 4.75 9.14 10.68
CA VAL A 321 5.94 8.66 9.94
C VAL A 321 7.18 9.51 10.14
N LYS A 322 7.04 10.83 10.36
CA LYS A 322 8.17 11.79 10.39
C LYS A 322 9.26 11.46 11.41
N ASP A 323 8.91 10.83 12.52
CA ASP A 323 9.82 10.50 13.62
C ASP A 323 10.21 9.01 13.66
N LEU A 324 9.60 8.15 12.83
CA LEU A 324 9.86 6.72 12.83
C LEU A 324 11.24 6.36 12.29
N LYS A 325 11.66 7.01 11.20
CA LYS A 325 12.96 6.83 10.53
C LYS A 325 13.35 5.36 10.34
N ILE A 326 12.39 4.53 9.93
CA ILE A 326 12.64 3.12 9.64
C ILE A 326 13.54 3.04 8.41
N GLY A 327 14.70 2.40 8.55
CA GLY A 327 15.66 2.16 7.47
C GLY A 327 15.98 0.68 7.31
N PHE A 328 16.72 0.32 6.25
CA PHE A 328 17.21 -1.03 5.99
C PHE A 328 18.45 -1.39 6.80
#